data_aaac24247e4748fd0c751b80e061a059
#
_entry.id   aaac24247e4748fd0c751b80e061a059
#
_cell.length_a   1.000
_cell.length_b   1.000
_cell.length_c   1.000
_cell.angle_alpha   90.00
_cell.angle_beta   90.00
_cell.angle_gamma   90.00
#
_symmetry.space_group_name_H-M   'P 1'
#
loop_
_entity.id
_entity.type
_entity.pdbx_description
1 polymer ?
#
loop_
_entity_poly.entity_id
_entity_poly.type
_entity_poly.pdbx_seq_one_letter_code
_entity_poly.pdbx_strand_id
1 'polypeptide(L)'
;KMYAMNLKRSLNYDILVVDSLPVLEVMSRFENPREDLFQLFEWIRDLKATTILISEMKPGSEDFGKNGEEYLSDGIIHTKMERVDDANIQRRIRCVKLRGTNHSPNYYTLIFQSGILQATRIIAE
;
A
#
# COMPACT_ATOMS: atom_id res chain seq x y z
N LYS A 1 17.17 -7.68 -3.55
CA LYS A 1 17.84 -6.75 -2.61
C LYS A 1 19.02 -6.03 -3.27
N MET A 2 19.99 -6.75 -3.78
CA MET A 2 21.23 -6.21 -4.37
C MET A 2 20.98 -5.22 -5.52
N TYR A 3 20.01 -5.50 -6.39
CA TYR A 3 19.65 -4.62 -7.50
C TYR A 3 19.13 -3.27 -7.02
N ALA A 4 18.19 -3.26 -6.07
CA ALA A 4 17.64 -2.01 -5.52
C ALA A 4 18.70 -1.20 -4.77
N MET A 5 19.61 -1.85 -4.05
CA MET A 5 20.75 -1.19 -3.40
C MET A 5 21.70 -0.55 -4.42
N ASN A 6 22.02 -1.25 -5.50
CA ASN A 6 22.88 -0.72 -6.55
C ASN A 6 22.22 0.48 -7.25
N LEU A 7 20.94 0.41 -7.55
CA LEU A 7 20.18 1.55 -8.08
C LEU A 7 20.15 2.73 -7.10
N LYS A 8 19.99 2.47 -5.80
CA LYS A 8 20.03 3.54 -4.80
C LYS A 8 21.38 4.26 -4.79
N ARG A 9 22.46 3.52 -4.89
CA ARG A 9 23.82 4.10 -4.94
C ARG A 9 24.06 4.90 -6.20
N SER A 10 23.55 4.45 -7.36
CA SER A 10 23.80 5.10 -8.65
C SER A 10 22.82 6.24 -8.96
N LEU A 11 21.53 6.09 -8.64
CA LEU A 11 20.47 7.04 -8.97
C LEU A 11 20.04 7.91 -7.78
N ASN A 12 20.35 7.47 -6.55
CA ASN A 12 19.92 8.13 -5.31
C ASN A 12 18.41 8.47 -5.29
N TYR A 13 17.57 7.50 -5.66
CA TYR A 13 16.13 7.68 -5.70
C TYR A 13 15.53 7.95 -4.31
N ASP A 14 14.47 8.73 -4.25
CA ASP A 14 13.75 9.06 -3.00
C ASP A 14 12.51 8.18 -2.77
N ILE A 15 11.97 7.60 -3.82
CA ILE A 15 10.76 6.78 -3.78
C ILE A 15 11.02 5.45 -4.48
N LEU A 16 10.65 4.38 -3.79
CA LEU A 16 10.66 3.02 -4.32
C LEU A 16 9.22 2.47 -4.32
N VAL A 17 8.76 2.00 -5.47
CA VAL A 17 7.46 1.32 -5.57
C VAL A 17 7.69 -0.14 -5.92
N VAL A 18 7.08 -1.02 -5.14
CA VAL A 18 7.08 -2.47 -5.38
C VAL A 18 5.67 -2.92 -5.74
N ASP A 19 5.49 -3.29 -6.99
CA ASP A 19 4.24 -3.86 -7.49
C ASP A 19 4.52 -5.30 -7.97
N SER A 20 4.24 -6.28 -7.16
CA SER A 20 3.53 -6.25 -5.89
C SER A 20 4.29 -7.05 -4.83
N LEU A 21 3.92 -6.84 -3.55
CA LEU A 21 4.49 -7.59 -2.44
C LEU A 21 4.27 -9.11 -2.56
N PRO A 22 3.07 -9.61 -2.92
CA PRO A 22 2.86 -11.05 -3.11
C PRO A 22 3.80 -11.68 -4.15
N VAL A 23 4.08 -10.98 -5.25
CA VAL A 23 5.02 -11.44 -6.27
C VAL A 23 6.44 -11.50 -5.70
N LEU A 24 6.83 -10.50 -4.93
CA LEU A 24 8.15 -10.47 -4.28
C LEU A 24 8.32 -11.64 -3.30
N GLU A 25 7.28 -11.97 -2.53
CA GLU A 25 7.27 -13.11 -1.61
C GLU A 25 7.52 -14.44 -2.34
N VAL A 26 6.84 -14.65 -3.48
CA VAL A 26 7.02 -15.85 -4.32
C VAL A 26 8.42 -15.90 -4.91
N MET A 27 8.89 -14.80 -5.50
CA MET A 27 10.22 -14.73 -6.14
C MET A 27 11.36 -14.89 -5.14
N SER A 28 11.19 -14.43 -3.93
CA SER A 28 12.19 -14.52 -2.86
C SER A 28 12.13 -15.83 -2.08
N ARG A 29 11.18 -16.70 -2.39
CA ARG A 29 10.98 -18.01 -1.75
C ARG A 29 10.94 -17.91 -0.23
N PHE A 30 9.99 -17.16 0.30
CA PHE A 30 9.78 -17.04 1.74
C PHE A 30 9.47 -18.42 2.35
N GLU A 31 10.29 -18.87 3.27
CA GLU A 31 10.12 -20.12 4.02
C GLU A 31 9.30 -19.88 5.29
N ASN A 32 9.63 -18.82 6.01
CA ASN A 32 8.87 -18.33 7.15
C ASN A 32 8.34 -16.93 6.83
N PRO A 33 7.09 -16.80 6.33
CA PRO A 33 6.61 -15.52 5.80
C PRO A 33 6.66 -14.35 6.78
N ARG A 34 6.38 -14.57 8.06
CA ARG A 34 6.39 -13.47 9.05
C ARG A 34 7.81 -12.97 9.33
N GLU A 35 8.76 -13.88 9.53
CA GLU A 35 10.14 -13.56 9.79
C GLU A 35 10.83 -12.94 8.57
N ASP A 36 10.63 -13.55 7.41
CA ASP A 36 11.17 -13.07 6.14
C ASP A 36 10.62 -11.67 5.79
N LEU A 37 9.36 -11.43 6.09
CA LEU A 37 8.72 -10.14 5.90
C LEU A 37 9.29 -9.08 6.85
N PHE A 38 9.49 -9.43 8.11
CA PHE A 38 10.14 -8.54 9.08
C PHE A 38 11.53 -8.13 8.60
N GLN A 39 12.35 -9.09 8.15
CA GLN A 39 13.68 -8.81 7.60
C GLN A 39 13.63 -7.94 6.34
N LEU A 40 12.62 -8.15 5.48
CA LEU A 40 12.41 -7.31 4.30
C LEU A 40 12.14 -5.85 4.70
N PHE A 41 11.28 -5.63 5.68
CA PHE A 41 10.95 -4.27 6.15
C PHE A 41 12.16 -3.59 6.81
N GLU A 42 12.96 -4.32 7.58
CA GLU A 42 14.20 -3.80 8.14
C GLU A 42 15.16 -3.35 7.03
N TRP A 43 15.32 -4.18 6.00
CA TRP A 43 16.15 -3.84 4.86
C TRP A 43 15.62 -2.65 4.08
N ILE A 44 14.30 -2.53 3.89
CA ILE A 44 13.66 -1.37 3.25
C ILE A 44 13.95 -0.09 4.03
N ARG A 45 13.90 -0.12 5.35
CA ARG A 45 14.25 1.04 6.18
C ARG A 45 15.69 1.49 5.98
N ASP A 46 16.60 0.55 5.80
CA ASP A 46 18.02 0.86 5.55
C ASP A 46 18.26 1.56 4.20
N LEU A 47 17.36 1.41 3.24
CA LEU A 47 17.43 2.14 1.97
C LEU A 47 17.23 3.65 2.12
N LYS A 48 16.58 4.09 3.20
CA LYS A 48 16.25 5.51 3.44
C LYS A 48 15.50 6.17 2.29
N ALA A 49 14.65 5.42 1.64
CA ALA A 49 13.71 5.88 0.62
C ALA A 49 12.28 5.69 1.11
N THR A 50 11.37 6.55 0.70
CA THR A 50 9.94 6.30 0.89
C THR A 50 9.54 5.10 0.03
N THR A 51 9.08 4.03 0.65
CA THR A 51 8.76 2.80 -0.05
C THR A 51 7.26 2.55 -0.02
N ILE A 52 6.70 2.32 -1.20
CA ILE A 52 5.29 1.98 -1.41
C ILE A 52 5.23 0.51 -1.83
N LEU A 53 4.62 -0.33 -1.00
CA LEU A 53 4.40 -1.74 -1.29
C LEU A 53 2.93 -1.92 -1.68
N ILE A 54 2.71 -2.36 -2.91
CA ILE A 54 1.36 -2.67 -3.39
C ILE A 54 1.05 -4.11 -3.02
N SER A 55 -0.08 -4.30 -2.35
CA SER A 55 -0.58 -5.61 -1.97
C SER A 55 -2.06 -5.73 -2.26
N GLU A 56 -2.50 -6.94 -2.51
CA GLU A 56 -3.90 -7.24 -2.77
C GLU A 56 -4.56 -7.80 -1.51
N MET A 57 -5.83 -7.48 -1.35
CA MET A 57 -6.66 -8.08 -0.31
C MET A 57 -7.93 -8.65 -0.92
N LYS A 58 -8.48 -9.67 -0.27
CA LYS A 58 -9.73 -10.27 -0.71
C LYS A 58 -10.89 -9.27 -0.55
N PRO A 59 -11.80 -9.17 -1.52
CA PRO A 59 -12.99 -8.35 -1.38
C PRO A 59 -13.77 -8.71 -0.10
N GLY A 60 -14.16 -7.69 0.66
CA GLY A 60 -14.88 -7.86 1.92
C GLY A 60 -14.02 -8.29 3.11
N SER A 61 -12.72 -8.50 2.93
CA SER A 61 -11.80 -8.76 4.04
C SER A 61 -11.50 -7.49 4.82
N GLU A 62 -11.34 -7.62 6.14
CA GLU A 62 -10.84 -6.55 7.01
C GLU A 62 -9.33 -6.68 7.28
N ASP A 63 -8.70 -7.74 6.79
CA ASP A 63 -7.26 -7.98 6.93
C ASP A 63 -6.49 -7.24 5.83
N PHE A 64 -5.65 -6.29 6.22
CA PHE A 64 -4.83 -5.50 5.30
C PHE A 64 -3.53 -6.18 4.91
N GLY A 65 -3.23 -7.32 5.50
CA GLY A 65 -2.04 -8.10 5.19
C GLY A 65 -2.25 -9.57 5.51
N LYS A 66 -1.65 -10.42 4.69
CA LYS A 66 -1.72 -11.88 4.86
C LYS A 66 -0.82 -12.38 5.98
N ASN A 67 0.32 -11.71 6.19
CA ASN A 67 1.39 -12.14 7.08
C ASN A 67 1.77 -11.09 8.13
N GLY A 68 0.89 -10.15 8.42
CA GLY A 68 1.13 -9.10 9.42
C GLY A 68 1.86 -7.86 8.88
N GLU A 69 1.87 -7.66 7.57
CA GLU A 69 2.45 -6.48 6.91
C GLU A 69 1.90 -5.17 7.50
N GLU A 70 0.65 -5.19 7.87
CA GLU A 70 -0.06 -4.06 8.47
C GLU A 70 0.58 -3.56 9.76
N TYR A 71 1.20 -4.46 10.53
CA TYR A 71 1.88 -4.09 11.78
C TYR A 71 3.28 -3.54 11.55
N LEU A 72 3.91 -3.91 10.45
CA LEU A 72 5.27 -3.51 10.09
C LEU A 72 5.33 -2.18 9.34
N SER A 73 4.29 -1.86 8.60
CA SER A 73 4.21 -0.63 7.79
C SER A 73 4.01 0.62 8.65
N ASP A 74 4.56 1.73 8.21
CA ASP A 74 4.37 3.05 8.84
C ASP A 74 3.03 3.67 8.47
N GLY A 75 2.47 3.28 7.35
CA GLY A 75 1.17 3.72 6.88
C GLY A 75 0.47 2.68 6.03
N ILE A 76 -0.85 2.75 5.98
CA ILE A 76 -1.70 1.89 5.17
C ILE A 76 -2.73 2.76 4.47
N ILE A 77 -2.72 2.69 3.14
CA ILE A 77 -3.75 3.28 2.29
C ILE A 77 -4.55 2.14 1.68
N HIS A 78 -5.85 2.17 1.90
CA HIS A 78 -6.78 1.17 1.38
C HIS A 78 -7.59 1.73 0.23
N THR A 79 -7.62 1.02 -0.87
CA THR A 79 -8.49 1.32 -2.02
C THR A 79 -9.45 0.17 -2.26
N LYS A 80 -10.68 0.48 -2.62
CA LYS A 80 -11.68 -0.53 -2.97
C LYS A 80 -12.64 -0.02 -4.02
N MET A 81 -13.31 -0.95 -4.70
CA MET A 81 -14.49 -0.68 -5.50
C MET A 81 -15.73 -0.87 -4.64
N GLU A 82 -16.69 0.06 -4.70
CA GLU A 82 -17.94 -0.03 -3.97
C GLU A 82 -19.11 0.16 -4.91
N ARG A 83 -20.05 -0.78 -4.85
CA ARG A 83 -21.32 -0.67 -5.57
C ARG A 83 -22.21 0.32 -4.81
N VAL A 84 -22.58 1.42 -5.46
CA VAL A 84 -23.42 2.47 -4.86
C VAL A 84 -24.89 2.34 -5.24
N ASP A 85 -25.18 1.73 -6.39
CA ASP A 85 -26.52 1.38 -6.86
C ASP A 85 -26.42 0.23 -7.88
N ASP A 86 -27.54 -0.10 -8.54
CA ASP A 86 -27.58 -1.24 -9.46
C ASP A 86 -26.67 -1.10 -10.69
N ALA A 87 -26.35 0.12 -11.09
CA ALA A 87 -25.56 0.39 -12.28
C ALA A 87 -24.17 0.98 -12.00
N ASN A 88 -23.96 1.56 -10.82
CA ASN A 88 -22.78 2.37 -10.52
C ASN A 88 -21.86 1.76 -9.50
N ILE A 89 -20.58 1.75 -9.85
CA ILE A 89 -19.47 1.37 -8.97
C ILE A 89 -18.56 2.57 -8.83
N GLN A 90 -18.16 2.88 -7.61
CA GLN A 90 -17.22 3.96 -7.32
C GLN A 90 -15.95 3.42 -6.67
N ARG A 91 -14.84 4.09 -6.96
CA ARG A 91 -13.58 3.84 -6.27
C ARG A 91 -13.55 4.62 -4.97
N ARG A 92 -13.17 3.95 -3.90
CA ARG A 92 -13.01 4.54 -2.58
C ARG A 92 -11.55 4.45 -2.16
N ILE A 93 -11.10 5.44 -1.39
CA ILE A 93 -9.77 5.48 -0.79
C ILE A 93 -9.88 5.95 0.65
N ARG A 94 -9.09 5.38 1.54
CA ARG A 94 -8.94 5.86 2.91
C ARG A 94 -7.54 5.63 3.42
N CYS A 95 -7.10 6.49 4.35
CA CYS A 95 -5.93 6.23 5.16
C CYS A 95 -6.37 5.42 6.39
N VAL A 96 -5.88 4.18 6.50
CA VAL A 96 -6.19 3.29 7.63
C VAL A 96 -5.25 3.56 8.80
N LYS A 97 -3.99 3.84 8.48
CA LYS A 97 -2.92 4.00 9.46
C LYS A 97 -1.89 4.99 8.92
N LEU A 98 -1.39 5.84 9.80
CA LEU A 98 -0.26 6.70 9.49
C LEU A 98 0.47 7.03 10.80
N ARG A 99 1.62 6.41 11.04
CA ARG A 99 2.38 6.59 12.28
C ARG A 99 2.88 8.01 12.41
N GLY A 100 2.80 8.53 13.63
CA GLY A 100 3.36 9.84 13.98
C GLY A 100 2.57 11.04 13.46
N THR A 101 1.40 10.83 12.84
CA THR A 101 0.56 11.93 12.37
C THR A 101 -0.91 11.61 12.54
N ASN A 102 -1.71 12.66 12.67
CA ASN A 102 -3.17 12.55 12.71
C ASN A 102 -3.72 12.51 11.28
N HIS A 103 -4.77 11.73 11.06
CA HIS A 103 -5.43 11.61 9.78
C HIS A 103 -6.91 11.31 9.93
N SER A 104 -7.70 11.62 8.91
CA SER A 104 -9.10 11.21 8.84
C SER A 104 -9.18 9.70 8.49
N PRO A 105 -9.93 8.89 9.25
CA PRO A 105 -10.12 7.48 8.95
C PRO A 105 -11.22 7.23 7.90
N ASN A 106 -11.88 8.28 7.43
CA ASN A 106 -13.04 8.17 6.56
C ASN A 106 -12.66 7.79 5.13
N TYR A 107 -13.59 7.14 4.42
CA TYR A 107 -13.46 6.94 2.99
C TYR A 107 -13.70 8.22 2.21
N TYR A 108 -12.97 8.35 1.11
CA TYR A 108 -13.16 9.38 0.10
C TYR A 108 -13.47 8.69 -1.24
N THR A 109 -14.19 9.36 -2.11
CA THR A 109 -14.36 8.91 -3.49
C THR A 109 -13.12 9.29 -4.28
N LEU A 110 -12.52 8.31 -4.95
CA LEU A 110 -11.36 8.51 -5.83
C LEU A 110 -11.85 8.69 -7.26
N ILE A 111 -11.62 9.87 -7.81
CA ILE A 111 -12.08 10.25 -9.15
C ILE A 111 -10.87 10.54 -10.02
N PHE A 112 -10.85 9.96 -11.23
CA PHE A 112 -9.91 10.32 -12.28
C PHE A 112 -10.68 10.97 -13.40
N GLN A 113 -10.44 12.25 -13.63
CA GLN A 113 -11.13 13.04 -14.62
C GLN A 113 -10.18 14.06 -15.27
N SER A 114 -10.20 14.11 -16.60
CA SER A 114 -9.38 15.06 -17.38
C SER A 114 -7.88 14.99 -17.02
N GLY A 115 -7.37 13.78 -16.80
CA GLY A 115 -5.96 13.57 -16.44
C GLY A 115 -5.61 13.88 -14.99
N ILE A 116 -6.57 14.24 -14.16
CA ILE A 116 -6.36 14.58 -12.75
C ILE A 116 -6.99 13.52 -11.85
N LEU A 117 -6.21 13.02 -10.89
CA LEU A 117 -6.66 12.12 -9.85
C LEU A 117 -7.02 12.94 -8.60
N GLN A 118 -8.25 12.79 -8.12
CA GLN A 118 -8.77 13.55 -6.98
C GLN A 118 -9.44 12.63 -5.98
N ALA A 119 -9.29 12.96 -4.69
CA ALA A 119 -10.03 12.34 -3.61
C ALA A 119 -11.05 13.37 -3.06
N THR A 120 -12.32 13.05 -3.12
CA THR A 120 -13.40 13.92 -2.68
C THR A 120 -14.16 13.30 -1.51
N ARG A 121 -14.66 14.15 -0.61
CA ARG A 121 -15.48 13.67 0.50
C ARG A 121 -16.75 13.01 -0.01
N ILE A 122 -17.17 11.94 0.66
CA ILE A 122 -18.48 11.34 0.43
C ILE A 122 -19.50 12.19 1.16
N ILE A 123 -20.44 12.74 0.40
CA ILE A 123 -21.57 13.45 0.96
C ILE A 123 -22.61 12.39 1.30
N ALA A 124 -22.90 12.24 2.59
CA ALA A 124 -24.01 11.41 3.04
C ALA A 124 -25.32 12.16 2.72
N GLU A 125 -26.21 11.48 1.99
CA GLU A 125 -27.58 11.95 1.79
C GLU A 125 -28.44 11.69 3.05
#